data_05935a25e612ab7a574fbacf2108624c
#
_entry.id   05935a25e612ab7a574fbacf2108624c
#
_cell.length_a   1.000
_cell.length_b   1.000
_cell.length_c   1.000
_cell.angle_alpha   90.00
_cell.angle_beta   90.00
_cell.angle_gamma   90.00
#
_symmetry.space_group_name_H-M   'P 1'
#
loop_
_entity.id
_entity.type
_entity.pdbx_description
1 polymer ?
#
loop_
_entity_poly.entity_id
_entity_poly.type
_entity_poly.pdbx_seq_one_letter_code
_entity_poly.pdbx_strand_id
1 'polypeptide(L)'
;MNNGDIFDEKLVAVSLSEPNRECAIRALAKLMLENGCVTDSYLDAVLEREKEFPTGLSTAPFGVALPHTDCEHVKRTGIAVGVLSGPIEFHAMDDPDETVEVKLIFLMAIRESGMMVEILQKLAEIFQKPDVLEQLSTAANPSRVVQILKSQLSEVTT
;
A
#
# COMPACT_ATOMS: atom_id res chain seq x y z
N MET A 1 4.84 -16.44 10.25
CA MET A 1 5.53 -15.23 9.78
C MET A 1 5.32 -14.07 10.74
N ASN A 2 6.37 -13.32 10.99
CA ASN A 2 6.29 -12.14 11.84
C ASN A 2 5.72 -10.96 11.02
N ASN A 3 4.60 -10.41 11.46
CA ASN A 3 3.96 -9.29 10.79
C ASN A 3 4.87 -8.07 10.66
N GLY A 4 5.85 -7.94 11.55
CA GLY A 4 6.81 -6.84 11.50
C GLY A 4 7.72 -6.86 10.29
N ASP A 5 7.93 -8.03 9.69
CA ASP A 5 8.82 -8.18 8.52
C ASP A 5 8.14 -7.75 7.21
N ILE A 6 6.83 -7.58 7.22
CA ILE A 6 6.06 -7.17 6.03
C ILE A 6 6.37 -5.71 5.70
N PHE A 7 6.55 -4.87 6.72
CA PHE A 7 6.87 -3.45 6.56
C PHE A 7 8.34 -3.21 6.84
N ASP A 8 9.05 -2.70 5.84
CA ASP A 8 10.48 -2.46 5.89
C ASP A 8 10.74 -1.02 5.41
N GLU A 9 11.62 -0.31 6.10
CA GLU A 9 11.98 1.07 5.73
C GLU A 9 12.43 1.18 4.27
N LYS A 10 13.06 0.14 3.74
CA LYS A 10 13.52 0.11 2.35
C LYS A 10 12.38 0.11 1.35
N LEU A 11 11.16 -0.23 1.81
CA LEU A 11 9.98 -0.28 0.96
C LEU A 11 9.05 0.92 1.19
N VAL A 12 9.52 1.96 1.87
CA VAL A 12 8.70 3.13 2.17
C VAL A 12 9.25 4.36 1.46
N ALA A 13 8.36 5.09 0.78
CA ALA A 13 8.70 6.37 0.17
C ALA A 13 7.83 7.45 0.80
N VAL A 14 8.46 8.43 1.46
CA VAL A 14 7.75 9.58 2.01
C VAL A 14 7.92 10.78 1.06
N SER A 15 6.98 11.71 1.13
CA SER A 15 6.97 12.90 0.25
C SER A 15 7.05 12.49 -1.22
N LEU A 16 6.35 11.41 -1.56
CA LEU A 16 6.34 10.90 -2.93
C LEU A 16 5.51 11.83 -3.81
N SER A 17 6.15 12.39 -4.83
CA SER A 17 5.50 13.31 -5.75
C SER A 17 5.49 12.70 -7.14
N GLU A 18 4.30 12.32 -7.62
CA GLU A 18 4.12 11.71 -8.92
C GLU A 18 2.90 12.31 -9.60
N PRO A 19 2.89 12.40 -10.95
CA PRO A 19 1.78 13.07 -11.65
C PRO A 19 0.48 12.29 -11.69
N ASN A 20 0.54 10.96 -11.54
CA ASN A 20 -0.64 10.12 -11.62
C ASN A 20 -0.41 8.80 -10.90
N ARG A 21 -1.49 7.99 -10.80
CA ARG A 21 -1.43 6.73 -10.05
C ARG A 21 -0.51 5.70 -10.67
N GLU A 22 -0.42 5.65 -11.98
CA GLU A 22 0.46 4.70 -12.68
C GLU A 22 1.93 4.98 -12.33
N CYS A 23 2.31 6.24 -12.33
CA CYS A 23 3.68 6.64 -11.97
C CYS A 23 3.96 6.37 -10.49
N ALA A 24 2.99 6.59 -9.61
CA ALA A 24 3.16 6.32 -8.18
C ALA A 24 3.33 4.83 -7.94
N ILE A 25 2.51 4.00 -8.56
CA ILE A 25 2.63 2.54 -8.45
C ILE A 25 3.99 2.09 -9.00
N ARG A 26 4.43 2.64 -10.13
CA ARG A 26 5.71 2.32 -10.73
C ARG A 26 6.88 2.63 -9.77
N ALA A 27 6.82 3.78 -9.12
CA ALA A 27 7.88 4.17 -8.17
C ALA A 27 7.96 3.18 -6.99
N LEU A 28 6.82 2.76 -6.46
CA LEU A 28 6.80 1.81 -5.35
C LEU A 28 7.18 0.40 -5.80
N ALA A 29 6.75 -0.03 -6.99
CA ALA A 29 7.11 -1.33 -7.53
C ALA A 29 8.62 -1.43 -7.75
N LYS A 30 9.25 -0.33 -8.11
CA LYS A 30 10.70 -0.28 -8.28
C LYS A 30 11.42 -0.59 -6.96
N LEU A 31 10.93 -0.04 -5.85
CA LEU A 31 11.49 -0.35 -4.53
C LEU A 31 11.37 -1.85 -4.23
N MET A 32 10.23 -2.45 -4.56
CA MET A 32 10.00 -3.87 -4.32
C MET A 32 10.91 -4.73 -5.19
N LEU A 33 11.09 -4.34 -6.45
CA LEU A 33 11.96 -5.08 -7.37
C LEU A 33 13.43 -5.02 -6.89
N GLU A 34 13.89 -3.83 -6.51
CA GLU A 34 15.25 -3.63 -6.05
C GLU A 34 15.55 -4.39 -4.75
N ASN A 35 14.52 -4.65 -3.95
CA ASN A 35 14.66 -5.36 -2.68
C ASN A 35 14.25 -6.83 -2.76
N GLY A 36 14.08 -7.35 -3.97
CA GLY A 36 13.86 -8.79 -4.17
C GLY A 36 12.49 -9.31 -3.77
N CYS A 37 11.49 -8.44 -3.70
CA CYS A 37 10.15 -8.85 -3.30
C CYS A 37 9.32 -9.39 -4.47
N VAL A 38 9.59 -8.90 -5.70
CA VAL A 38 8.75 -9.20 -6.85
C VAL A 38 9.58 -9.54 -8.08
N THR A 39 8.91 -10.14 -9.07
CA THR A 39 9.52 -10.43 -10.37
C THR A 39 9.37 -9.23 -11.29
N ASP A 40 10.05 -9.28 -12.46
CA ASP A 40 9.96 -8.21 -13.47
C ASP A 40 8.54 -8.05 -14.02
N SER A 41 7.71 -9.09 -13.92
CA SER A 41 6.34 -9.07 -14.43
C SER A 41 5.33 -8.42 -13.48
N TYR A 42 5.74 -8.14 -12.24
CA TYR A 42 4.83 -7.63 -11.21
C TYR A 42 4.20 -6.29 -11.58
N LEU A 43 5.01 -5.34 -12.03
CA LEU A 43 4.51 -3.99 -12.32
C LEU A 43 3.39 -3.99 -13.36
N ASP A 44 3.63 -4.67 -14.49
CA ASP A 44 2.62 -4.72 -15.55
C ASP A 44 1.35 -5.41 -15.06
N ALA A 45 1.50 -6.47 -14.25
CA ALA A 45 0.36 -7.21 -13.72
C ALA A 45 -0.47 -6.34 -12.76
N VAL A 46 0.19 -5.57 -11.89
CA VAL A 46 -0.50 -4.68 -10.96
C VAL A 46 -1.24 -3.57 -11.71
N LEU A 47 -0.58 -2.96 -12.68
CA LEU A 47 -1.19 -1.87 -13.45
C LEU A 47 -2.43 -2.36 -14.20
N GLU A 48 -2.35 -3.55 -14.80
CA GLU A 48 -3.47 -4.14 -15.52
C GLU A 48 -4.62 -4.46 -14.57
N ARG A 49 -4.30 -5.04 -13.40
CA ARG A 49 -5.32 -5.39 -12.42
C ARG A 49 -5.99 -4.15 -11.84
N GLU A 50 -5.23 -3.08 -11.61
CA GLU A 50 -5.79 -1.84 -11.07
C GLU A 50 -6.83 -1.23 -12.03
N LYS A 51 -6.63 -1.39 -13.33
CA LYS A 51 -7.59 -0.92 -14.32
C LYS A 51 -8.91 -1.70 -14.25
N GLU A 52 -8.84 -3.02 -14.08
CA GLU A 52 -10.01 -3.89 -14.01
C GLU A 52 -10.68 -3.86 -12.64
N PHE A 53 -9.87 -3.86 -11.59
CA PHE A 53 -10.35 -3.94 -10.20
C PHE A 53 -9.69 -2.85 -9.37
N PRO A 54 -10.20 -1.62 -9.45
CA PRO A 54 -9.62 -0.50 -8.71
C PRO A 54 -9.61 -0.72 -7.21
N THR A 55 -8.65 -0.13 -6.52
CA THR A 55 -8.46 -0.35 -5.09
C THR A 55 -8.54 0.91 -4.23
N GLY A 56 -9.05 2.01 -4.78
CA GLY A 56 -9.22 3.23 -4.00
C GLY A 56 -10.31 3.08 -2.95
N LEU A 57 -9.99 3.43 -1.71
CA LEU A 57 -10.93 3.36 -0.59
C LEU A 57 -11.16 4.76 -0.03
N SER A 58 -12.44 5.13 0.10
CA SER A 58 -12.82 6.42 0.63
C SER A 58 -12.80 6.39 2.15
N THR A 59 -11.65 6.74 2.72
CA THR A 59 -11.45 6.81 4.16
C THR A 59 -11.29 8.28 4.58
N ALA A 60 -11.32 8.55 5.89
CA ALA A 60 -11.14 9.90 6.41
C ALA A 60 -9.82 9.97 7.18
N PRO A 61 -9.06 11.06 7.08
CA PRO A 61 -9.37 12.34 6.42
C PRO A 61 -9.06 12.37 4.91
N PHE A 62 -8.52 11.31 4.35
CA PHE A 62 -8.22 11.18 2.93
C PHE A 62 -8.31 9.70 2.54
N GLY A 63 -8.31 9.41 1.24
CA GLY A 63 -8.40 8.03 0.77
C GLY A 63 -7.07 7.29 0.81
N VAL A 64 -7.17 5.97 0.72
CA VAL A 64 -6.03 5.06 0.61
C VAL A 64 -6.24 4.13 -0.58
N ALA A 65 -5.15 3.54 -1.09
CA ALA A 65 -5.23 2.57 -2.18
C ALA A 65 -4.42 1.33 -1.84
N LEU A 66 -4.87 0.18 -2.34
CA LEU A 66 -4.28 -1.13 -2.06
C LEU A 66 -3.97 -1.90 -3.36
N PRO A 67 -3.15 -1.35 -4.27
CA PRO A 67 -2.83 -2.07 -5.50
C PRO A 67 -2.13 -3.39 -5.18
N HIS A 68 -2.45 -4.44 -5.94
CA HIS A 68 -1.84 -5.75 -5.78
C HIS A 68 -2.10 -6.61 -7.02
N THR A 69 -1.50 -7.78 -7.07
CA THR A 69 -1.76 -8.76 -8.11
C THR A 69 -1.54 -10.17 -7.56
N ASP A 70 -1.63 -11.17 -8.42
CA ASP A 70 -1.53 -12.57 -8.00
C ASP A 70 -0.13 -12.91 -7.47
N CYS A 71 -0.07 -13.93 -6.60
CA CYS A 71 1.15 -14.33 -5.91
C CYS A 71 2.24 -14.87 -6.85
N GLU A 72 1.90 -15.27 -8.09
CA GLU A 72 2.89 -15.78 -9.05
C GLU A 72 3.96 -14.74 -9.41
N HIS A 73 3.66 -13.46 -9.21
CA HIS A 73 4.59 -12.36 -9.49
C HIS A 73 5.41 -11.94 -8.26
N VAL A 74 5.24 -12.67 -7.15
CA VAL A 74 5.85 -12.31 -5.86
C VAL A 74 6.91 -13.33 -5.47
N LYS A 75 8.09 -12.86 -5.11
CA LYS A 75 9.18 -13.70 -4.60
C LYS A 75 9.15 -13.77 -3.08
N ARG A 76 8.87 -12.66 -2.43
CA ARG A 76 8.88 -12.53 -0.97
C ARG A 76 7.81 -11.52 -0.56
N THR A 77 7.03 -11.89 0.44
CA THR A 77 5.97 -11.00 0.93
C THR A 77 6.54 -9.68 1.45
N GLY A 78 5.94 -8.59 1.02
CA GLY A 78 6.29 -7.25 1.47
C GLY A 78 5.21 -6.27 1.03
N ILE A 79 5.13 -5.14 1.74
CA ILE A 79 4.20 -4.07 1.39
C ILE A 79 4.99 -2.78 1.25
N ALA A 80 4.93 -2.17 0.07
CA ALA A 80 5.55 -0.87 -0.15
C ALA A 80 4.52 0.21 0.20
N VAL A 81 4.96 1.20 0.97
CA VAL A 81 4.08 2.28 1.41
C VAL A 81 4.52 3.58 0.78
N GLY A 82 3.60 4.24 0.09
CA GLY A 82 3.85 5.56 -0.48
C GLY A 82 3.06 6.61 0.29
N VAL A 83 3.78 7.57 0.86
CA VAL A 83 3.17 8.74 1.50
C VAL A 83 3.27 9.87 0.49
N LEU A 84 2.13 10.24 -0.10
CA LEU A 84 2.11 11.21 -1.20
C LEU A 84 2.19 12.63 -0.69
N SER A 85 2.96 13.46 -1.40
CA SER A 85 3.09 14.89 -1.06
C SER A 85 1.81 15.66 -1.37
N GLY A 86 1.01 15.16 -2.32
CA GLY A 86 -0.30 15.68 -2.65
C GLY A 86 -1.20 14.54 -3.06
N PRO A 87 -2.52 14.71 -3.01
CA PRO A 87 -3.43 13.61 -3.34
C PRO A 87 -3.34 13.21 -4.82
N ILE A 88 -3.51 11.91 -5.06
CA ILE A 88 -3.57 11.34 -6.40
C ILE A 88 -4.91 10.63 -6.54
N GLU A 89 -5.55 10.80 -7.68
CA GLU A 89 -6.85 10.22 -7.96
C GLU A 89 -6.73 8.73 -8.30
N PHE A 90 -7.48 7.91 -7.58
CA PHE A 90 -7.65 6.48 -7.88
C PHE A 90 -9.14 6.23 -8.11
N HIS A 91 -9.47 5.23 -8.91
CA HIS A 91 -10.85 4.80 -9.02
C HIS A 91 -11.25 4.02 -7.77
N ALA A 92 -12.50 4.18 -7.36
CA ALA A 92 -12.98 3.57 -6.13
C ALA A 92 -13.26 2.08 -6.29
N MET A 93 -12.93 1.31 -5.25
CA MET A 93 -13.13 -0.14 -5.25
C MET A 93 -14.61 -0.51 -5.34
N ASP A 94 -15.46 0.22 -4.63
CA ASP A 94 -16.89 -0.07 -4.58
C ASP A 94 -17.68 0.46 -5.79
N ASP A 95 -17.11 1.43 -6.50
CA ASP A 95 -17.74 1.99 -7.71
C ASP A 95 -16.65 2.51 -8.64
N PRO A 96 -16.25 1.73 -9.67
CA PRO A 96 -15.16 2.13 -10.55
C PRO A 96 -15.39 3.42 -11.35
N ASP A 97 -16.63 3.88 -11.44
CA ASP A 97 -16.96 5.15 -12.11
C ASP A 97 -16.69 6.36 -11.22
N GLU A 98 -16.53 6.13 -9.90
CA GLU A 98 -16.22 7.18 -8.95
C GLU A 98 -14.71 7.21 -8.70
N THR A 99 -14.22 8.35 -8.21
CA THR A 99 -12.79 8.50 -7.88
C THR A 99 -12.62 8.91 -6.42
N VAL A 100 -11.43 8.60 -5.90
CA VAL A 100 -11.06 8.89 -4.52
C VAL A 100 -9.71 9.61 -4.54
N GLU A 101 -9.59 10.68 -3.77
CA GLU A 101 -8.31 11.35 -3.59
C GLU A 101 -7.50 10.60 -2.54
N VAL A 102 -6.40 10.00 -2.97
CA VAL A 102 -5.58 9.09 -2.16
C VAL A 102 -4.30 9.80 -1.74
N LYS A 103 -3.93 9.68 -0.47
CA LYS A 103 -2.65 10.19 0.03
C LYS A 103 -1.72 9.09 0.53
N LEU A 104 -2.23 7.87 0.72
CA LEU A 104 -1.42 6.73 1.14
C LEU A 104 -1.67 5.56 0.19
N ILE A 105 -0.59 5.00 -0.33
CA ILE A 105 -0.66 3.82 -1.19
C ILE A 105 0.03 2.66 -0.47
N PHE A 106 -0.65 1.52 -0.38
CA PHE A 106 -0.08 0.28 0.16
C PHE A 106 -0.01 -0.72 -1.00
N LEU A 107 1.15 -0.75 -1.66
CA LEU A 107 1.37 -1.66 -2.78
C LEU A 107 1.76 -3.02 -2.20
N MET A 108 0.89 -4.01 -2.38
CA MET A 108 1.04 -5.30 -1.72
C MET A 108 1.62 -6.38 -2.62
N ALA A 109 2.63 -7.08 -2.10
CA ALA A 109 3.18 -8.27 -2.71
C ALA A 109 3.07 -9.39 -1.68
N ILE A 110 2.07 -10.26 -1.84
CA ILE A 110 1.79 -11.33 -0.90
C ILE A 110 2.10 -12.66 -1.57
N ARG A 111 3.09 -13.36 -1.05
CA ARG A 111 3.55 -14.64 -1.63
C ARG A 111 2.54 -15.77 -1.42
N GLU A 112 1.92 -15.80 -0.25
CA GLU A 112 1.00 -16.85 0.12
C GLU A 112 -0.44 -16.34 0.07
N SER A 113 -1.25 -16.90 -0.83
CA SER A 113 -2.60 -16.43 -1.05
C SER A 113 -3.47 -16.42 0.21
N GLY A 114 -3.23 -17.38 1.12
CA GLY A 114 -3.96 -17.43 2.38
C GLY A 114 -3.70 -16.27 3.32
N MET A 115 -2.58 -15.59 3.16
CA MET A 115 -2.23 -14.45 3.98
C MET A 115 -2.90 -13.15 3.52
N MET A 116 -3.37 -13.10 2.28
CA MET A 116 -3.95 -11.87 1.72
C MET A 116 -5.14 -11.41 2.54
N VAL A 117 -6.07 -12.32 2.86
CA VAL A 117 -7.28 -11.98 3.61
C VAL A 117 -6.91 -11.46 5.00
N GLU A 118 -5.98 -12.13 5.68
CA GLU A 118 -5.55 -11.73 7.01
C GLU A 118 -4.92 -10.34 7.01
N ILE A 119 -4.05 -10.07 6.04
CA ILE A 119 -3.38 -8.77 5.93
C ILE A 119 -4.40 -7.68 5.60
N LEU A 120 -5.33 -7.95 4.69
CA LEU A 120 -6.37 -6.98 4.33
C LEU A 120 -7.25 -6.64 5.53
N GLN A 121 -7.58 -7.62 6.37
CA GLN A 121 -8.37 -7.38 7.56
C GLN A 121 -7.65 -6.47 8.55
N LYS A 122 -6.35 -6.69 8.74
CA LYS A 122 -5.55 -5.86 9.64
C LYS A 122 -5.41 -4.44 9.11
N LEU A 123 -5.19 -4.29 7.82
CA LEU A 123 -5.11 -2.97 7.21
C LEU A 123 -6.46 -2.24 7.29
N ALA A 124 -7.56 -2.97 7.08
CA ALA A 124 -8.89 -2.38 7.17
C ALA A 124 -9.15 -1.77 8.55
N GLU A 125 -8.66 -2.41 9.61
CA GLU A 125 -8.80 -1.87 10.96
C GLU A 125 -8.00 -0.58 11.14
N ILE A 126 -6.80 -0.52 10.56
CA ILE A 126 -5.97 0.69 10.58
C ILE A 126 -6.68 1.83 9.84
N PHE A 127 -7.29 1.52 8.71
CA PHE A 127 -7.95 2.52 7.86
C PHE A 127 -9.19 3.13 8.51
N GLN A 128 -9.72 2.51 9.55
CA GLN A 128 -10.83 3.07 10.30
C GLN A 128 -10.41 4.03 11.41
N LYS A 129 -9.11 4.29 11.51
CA LYS A 129 -8.55 5.18 12.53
C LYS A 129 -8.03 6.46 11.87
N PRO A 130 -8.84 7.52 11.79
CA PRO A 130 -8.43 8.76 11.11
C PRO A 130 -7.15 9.39 11.64
N ASP A 131 -6.93 9.32 12.94
CA ASP A 131 -5.72 9.89 13.56
C ASP A 131 -4.46 9.10 13.16
N VAL A 132 -4.58 7.79 12.97
CA VAL A 132 -3.44 6.98 12.52
C VAL A 132 -3.10 7.33 11.07
N LEU A 133 -4.11 7.47 10.22
CA LEU A 133 -3.88 7.87 8.82
C LEU A 133 -3.22 9.25 8.76
N GLU A 134 -3.66 10.18 9.60
CA GLU A 134 -3.05 11.49 9.71
C GLU A 134 -1.58 11.41 10.09
N GLN A 135 -1.26 10.60 11.10
CA GLN A 135 0.11 10.40 11.54
C GLN A 135 0.99 9.82 10.45
N LEU A 136 0.46 8.88 9.67
CA LEU A 136 1.20 8.29 8.56
C LEU A 136 1.48 9.34 7.48
N SER A 137 0.48 10.17 7.16
CA SER A 137 0.61 11.17 6.10
C SER A 137 1.58 12.29 6.44
N THR A 138 1.85 12.51 7.73
CA THR A 138 2.75 13.56 8.20
C THR A 138 4.08 13.02 8.70
N ALA A 139 4.32 11.71 8.58
CA ALA A 139 5.57 11.10 9.01
C ALA A 139 6.75 11.68 8.24
N ALA A 140 7.81 12.04 8.96
CA ALA A 140 8.97 12.74 8.39
C ALA A 140 9.91 11.83 7.61
N ASN A 141 9.89 10.52 7.90
CA ASN A 141 10.83 9.58 7.29
C ASN A 141 10.26 8.16 7.29
N PRO A 142 10.87 7.24 6.49
CA PRO A 142 10.40 5.85 6.43
C PRO A 142 10.39 5.12 7.77
N SER A 143 11.33 5.38 8.63
CA SER A 143 11.41 4.74 9.94
C SER A 143 10.15 5.03 10.76
N ARG A 144 9.67 6.27 10.73
CA ARG A 144 8.46 6.67 11.48
C ARG A 144 7.23 5.97 10.93
N VAL A 145 7.12 5.85 9.60
CA VAL A 145 6.01 5.13 8.97
C VAL A 145 5.96 3.69 9.45
N VAL A 146 7.11 3.01 9.39
CA VAL A 146 7.20 1.60 9.81
C VAL A 146 6.86 1.47 11.30
N GLN A 147 7.35 2.38 12.14
CA GLN A 147 7.08 2.37 13.57
C GLN A 147 5.59 2.46 13.87
N ILE A 148 4.89 3.38 13.19
CA ILE A 148 3.44 3.56 13.37
C ILE A 148 2.71 2.27 12.96
N LEU A 149 3.05 1.71 11.80
CA LEU A 149 2.37 0.52 11.29
C LEU A 149 2.60 -0.69 12.19
N LYS A 150 3.84 -0.91 12.64
CA LYS A 150 4.14 -2.03 13.54
C LYS A 150 3.40 -1.91 14.86
N SER A 151 3.28 -0.70 15.39
CA SER A 151 2.55 -0.44 16.63
C SER A 151 1.07 -0.82 16.46
N GLN A 152 0.46 -0.44 15.34
CA GLN A 152 -0.94 -0.73 15.07
C GLN A 152 -1.18 -2.22 14.85
N LEU A 153 -0.26 -2.90 14.18
CA LEU A 153 -0.38 -4.34 13.95
C LEU A 153 -0.29 -5.13 15.25
N SER A 154 0.56 -4.69 16.18
CA SER A 154 0.66 -5.33 17.49
C SER A 154 -0.65 -5.22 18.27
N GLU A 155 -1.33 -4.07 18.18
CA GLU A 155 -2.63 -3.89 18.83
C GLU A 155 -3.70 -4.76 18.18
N VAL A 156 -3.66 -4.88 16.85
CA VAL A 156 -4.65 -5.65 16.10
C VAL A 156 -4.51 -7.15 16.36
N THR A 157 -3.27 -7.63 16.60
CA THR A 157 -3.02 -9.05 16.81
C THR A 157 -3.25 -9.51 18.24
N THR A 158 -3.48 -8.60 19.15
CA THR A 158 -3.88 -8.96 20.52
C THR A 158 -5.39 -8.98 20.66
#